data_3cc49bd1ad412b09733073fb8092c5cf
#
_entry.id   3cc49bd1ad412b09733073fb8092c5cf
#
_cell.length_a   1.000
_cell.length_b   1.000
_cell.length_c   1.000
_cell.angle_alpha   90.00
_cell.angle_beta   90.00
_cell.angle_gamma   90.00
#
_symmetry.space_group_name_H-M   'P 1'
#
loop_
_entity.id
_entity.type
_entity.pdbx_description
1 polymer ?
#
loop_
_entity_poly.entity_id
_entity_poly.type
_entity_poly.pdbx_seq_one_letter_code
_entity_poly.pdbx_strand_id
1 'polypeptide(L)'
;MKRRMNGYLLAGLIVTGLMAALILVGLVWTPYDPDALLAGPKLEGPSLAHWLGTDSFGRDIFSRVLQGAGTTFLIALSTVAIGAVCGTAAGALTGYFGGVVDEVLMRLNDALTAFPSILLALVLISILGPGNKYNVVIALGIVFIPSFARVTRTAFAALRDVNYVKSARLMGASSGRILVRQILHNTTQVLLPAITIGFNNAVLAEASMSYLGIGVTPPDASLGYMLSEAQGMLTSAPWYALGSGGAIVLLIFGVGLIGEGLQRRNGGVS
;
A
#
# COMPACT_ATOMS: atom_id res chain seq x y z
N MET A 1 7.86 -29.14 -14.83
CA MET A 1 8.69 -28.91 -13.63
C MET A 1 7.86 -28.20 -12.58
N LYS A 2 7.58 -28.82 -11.42
CA LYS A 2 6.95 -28.14 -10.27
C LYS A 2 7.93 -27.07 -9.75
N ARG A 3 7.68 -25.79 -10.03
CA ARG A 3 8.46 -24.69 -9.43
C ARG A 3 8.23 -24.73 -7.91
N ARG A 4 9.22 -25.14 -7.14
CA ARG A 4 9.17 -25.13 -5.68
C ARG A 4 8.94 -23.68 -5.21
N MET A 5 7.97 -23.48 -4.33
CA MET A 5 7.80 -22.20 -3.64
C MET A 5 9.07 -21.94 -2.81
N ASN A 6 9.66 -20.77 -2.95
CA ASN A 6 10.80 -20.40 -2.12
C ASN A 6 10.32 -20.05 -0.69
N GLY A 7 11.19 -20.20 0.31
CA GLY A 7 10.83 -19.98 1.72
C GLY A 7 10.30 -18.57 2.00
N TYR A 8 10.80 -17.55 1.29
CA TYR A 8 10.33 -16.16 1.42
C TYR A 8 8.88 -16.00 0.98
N LEU A 9 8.50 -16.60 -0.15
CA LEU A 9 7.13 -16.55 -0.65
C LEU A 9 6.17 -17.29 0.31
N LEU A 10 6.58 -18.44 0.82
CA LEU A 10 5.76 -19.20 1.78
C LEU A 10 5.57 -18.41 3.09
N ALA A 11 6.66 -17.92 3.68
CA ALA A 11 6.59 -17.12 4.91
C ALA A 11 5.75 -15.85 4.72
N GLY A 12 5.94 -15.14 3.60
CA GLY A 12 5.15 -13.96 3.25
C GLY A 12 3.66 -14.26 3.11
N LEU A 13 3.30 -15.37 2.46
CA LEU A 13 1.90 -15.80 2.32
C LEU A 13 1.27 -16.16 3.68
N ILE A 14 2.03 -16.80 4.57
CA ILE A 14 1.55 -17.13 5.93
C ILE A 14 1.29 -15.85 6.73
N VAL A 15 2.27 -14.94 6.80
CA VAL A 15 2.14 -13.69 7.57
C VAL A 15 1.03 -12.79 7.01
N THR A 16 1.02 -12.58 5.70
CA THR A 16 -0.02 -11.77 5.04
C THR A 16 -1.39 -12.43 5.17
N GLY A 17 -1.47 -13.76 5.04
CA GLY A 17 -2.71 -14.51 5.22
C GLY A 17 -3.26 -14.41 6.65
N LEU A 18 -2.39 -14.48 7.66
CA LEU A 18 -2.77 -14.27 9.05
C LEU A 18 -3.29 -12.84 9.28
N MET A 19 -2.58 -11.83 8.78
CA MET A 19 -3.02 -10.44 8.90
C MET A 19 -4.34 -10.20 8.15
N ALA A 20 -4.50 -10.75 6.95
CA ALA A 20 -5.76 -10.67 6.20
C ALA A 20 -6.92 -11.34 6.96
N ALA A 21 -6.68 -12.50 7.57
CA ALA A 21 -7.67 -13.18 8.40
C ALA A 21 -8.07 -12.32 9.63
N LEU A 22 -7.09 -11.72 10.33
CA LEU A 22 -7.35 -10.82 11.45
C LEU A 22 -8.16 -9.59 11.01
N ILE A 23 -7.83 -8.98 9.87
CA ILE A 23 -8.57 -7.85 9.31
C ILE A 23 -10.00 -8.27 8.97
N LEU A 24 -10.18 -9.41 8.30
CA LEU A 24 -11.53 -9.91 7.96
C LEU A 24 -12.37 -10.22 9.20
N VAL A 25 -11.75 -10.80 10.24
CA VAL A 25 -12.42 -10.98 11.53
C VAL A 25 -12.82 -9.63 12.10
N GLY A 26 -11.93 -8.65 12.13
CA GLY A 26 -12.19 -7.32 12.66
C GLY A 26 -13.29 -6.52 11.93
N LEU A 27 -13.58 -6.88 10.66
CA LEU A 27 -14.69 -6.29 9.91
C LEU A 27 -16.07 -6.83 10.35
N VAL A 28 -16.10 -8.03 10.92
CA VAL A 28 -17.36 -8.73 11.29
C VAL A 28 -17.54 -8.79 12.81
N TRP A 29 -16.44 -8.93 13.53
CA TRP A 29 -16.47 -9.13 14.97
C TRP A 29 -15.23 -8.55 15.65
N THR A 30 -15.46 -7.85 16.74
CA THR A 30 -14.42 -7.41 17.69
C THR A 30 -14.86 -7.79 19.11
N PRO A 31 -13.94 -8.12 20.03
CA PRO A 31 -14.30 -8.44 21.43
C PRO A 31 -15.13 -7.34 22.10
N TYR A 32 -14.79 -6.10 21.82
CA TYR A 32 -15.50 -4.91 22.31
C TYR A 32 -15.77 -3.97 21.13
N ASP A 33 -16.74 -3.07 21.28
CA ASP A 33 -16.89 -1.96 20.33
C ASP A 33 -15.62 -1.09 20.38
N PRO A 34 -14.90 -0.93 19.24
CA PRO A 34 -13.63 -0.19 19.19
C PRO A 34 -13.73 1.27 19.63
N ASP A 35 -14.92 1.87 19.55
CA ASP A 35 -15.18 3.26 19.90
C ASP A 35 -15.85 3.42 21.29
N ALA A 36 -16.23 2.31 21.94
CA ALA A 36 -16.84 2.33 23.26
C ALA A 36 -15.88 2.89 24.31
N LEU A 37 -16.23 4.05 24.87
CA LEU A 37 -15.51 4.65 25.98
C LEU A 37 -15.78 3.86 27.27
N LEU A 38 -14.75 3.74 28.12
CA LEU A 38 -14.83 3.04 29.41
C LEU A 38 -15.30 1.57 29.30
N ALA A 39 -14.91 0.89 28.22
CA ALA A 39 -15.08 -0.55 28.08
C ALA A 39 -14.30 -1.33 29.17
N GLY A 40 -13.24 -0.71 29.72
CA GLY A 40 -12.46 -1.18 30.85
C GLY A 40 -11.85 -0.03 31.65
N PRO A 41 -11.06 -0.33 32.68
CA PRO A 41 -10.24 0.65 33.40
C PRO A 41 -9.29 1.37 32.43
N LYS A 42 -8.99 2.65 32.68
CA LYS A 42 -8.06 3.43 31.85
C LYS A 42 -6.63 2.92 32.05
N LEU A 43 -5.89 2.77 30.93
CA LEU A 43 -4.48 2.35 30.91
C LEU A 43 -4.27 1.01 31.63
N GLU A 44 -5.26 0.11 31.57
CA GLU A 44 -5.09 -1.26 32.05
C GLU A 44 -4.12 -2.02 31.15
N GLY A 45 -3.20 -2.77 31.77
CA GLY A 45 -2.27 -3.63 31.04
C GLY A 45 -2.96 -4.81 30.37
N PRO A 46 -2.24 -5.53 29.50
CA PRO A 46 -2.77 -6.74 28.87
C PRO A 46 -3.33 -7.73 29.89
N SER A 47 -4.57 -8.16 29.68
CA SER A 47 -5.31 -9.08 30.55
C SER A 47 -6.12 -10.09 29.74
N LEU A 48 -6.75 -11.07 30.38
CA LEU A 48 -7.67 -12.00 29.70
C LEU A 48 -8.93 -11.31 29.18
N ALA A 49 -9.35 -10.21 29.82
CA ALA A 49 -10.46 -9.39 29.36
C ALA A 49 -10.02 -8.47 28.20
N HIS A 50 -8.86 -7.84 28.31
CA HIS A 50 -8.33 -6.90 27.33
C HIS A 50 -6.94 -7.38 26.85
N TRP A 51 -6.88 -8.10 25.74
CA TRP A 51 -5.67 -8.80 25.27
C TRP A 51 -4.47 -7.90 25.02
N LEU A 52 -4.69 -6.69 24.55
CA LEU A 52 -3.68 -5.63 24.41
C LEU A 52 -3.89 -4.48 25.40
N GLY A 53 -4.68 -4.71 26.47
CA GLY A 53 -4.98 -3.68 27.45
C GLY A 53 -5.94 -2.61 26.91
N THR A 54 -6.02 -1.50 27.66
CA THR A 54 -6.90 -0.36 27.35
C THR A 54 -6.11 0.93 27.19
N ASP A 55 -6.67 1.90 26.47
CA ASP A 55 -6.10 3.23 26.26
C ASP A 55 -6.49 4.23 27.37
N SER A 56 -6.12 5.52 27.21
CA SER A 56 -6.44 6.59 28.14
C SER A 56 -7.95 6.88 28.30
N PHE A 57 -8.76 6.41 27.37
CA PHE A 57 -10.22 6.53 27.42
C PHE A 57 -10.90 5.25 27.90
N GLY A 58 -10.12 4.19 28.22
CA GLY A 58 -10.63 2.88 28.60
C GLY A 58 -11.19 2.08 27.42
N ARG A 59 -10.80 2.41 26.18
CA ARG A 59 -11.18 1.66 24.97
C ARG A 59 -10.26 0.45 24.81
N ASP A 60 -10.80 -0.68 24.31
CA ASP A 60 -10.03 -1.90 24.09
C ASP A 60 -9.06 -1.74 22.91
N ILE A 61 -7.75 -1.84 23.19
CA ILE A 61 -6.70 -1.63 22.18
C ILE A 61 -6.72 -2.73 21.12
N PHE A 62 -7.01 -3.99 21.48
CA PHE A 62 -7.03 -5.08 20.49
C PHE A 62 -8.14 -4.89 19.46
N SER A 63 -9.36 -4.53 19.89
CA SER A 63 -10.49 -4.23 19.00
C SER A 63 -10.15 -3.06 18.06
N ARG A 64 -9.51 -2.02 18.60
CA ARG A 64 -9.04 -0.87 17.80
C ARG A 64 -7.94 -1.22 16.82
N VAL A 65 -7.00 -2.11 17.18
CA VAL A 65 -5.96 -2.58 16.27
C VAL A 65 -6.58 -3.36 15.10
N LEU A 66 -7.58 -4.20 15.34
CA LEU A 66 -8.29 -4.91 14.28
C LEU A 66 -8.97 -3.94 13.30
N GLN A 67 -9.71 -2.96 13.81
CA GLN A 67 -10.38 -1.93 13.00
C GLN A 67 -9.35 -1.05 12.25
N GLY A 68 -8.32 -0.56 12.96
CA GLY A 68 -7.28 0.29 12.40
C GLY A 68 -6.44 -0.42 11.34
N ALA A 69 -6.15 -1.72 11.53
CA ALA A 69 -5.47 -2.52 10.52
C ALA A 69 -6.30 -2.64 9.24
N GLY A 70 -7.61 -2.80 9.35
CA GLY A 70 -8.54 -2.80 8.22
C GLY A 70 -8.53 -1.47 7.47
N THR A 71 -8.59 -0.34 8.19
CA THR A 71 -8.55 1.00 7.60
C THR A 71 -7.22 1.27 6.88
N THR A 72 -6.09 1.03 7.56
CA THR A 72 -4.75 1.21 6.99
C THR A 72 -4.53 0.31 5.76
N PHE A 73 -4.97 -0.95 5.82
CA PHE A 73 -4.89 -1.88 4.69
C PHE A 73 -5.73 -1.42 3.49
N LEU A 74 -6.97 -1.01 3.72
CA LEU A 74 -7.87 -0.52 2.67
C LEU A 74 -7.29 0.72 1.98
N ILE A 75 -6.77 1.68 2.76
CA ILE A 75 -6.15 2.89 2.21
C ILE A 75 -4.93 2.53 1.37
N ALA A 76 -4.03 1.70 1.91
CA ALA A 76 -2.82 1.30 1.19
C ALA A 76 -3.15 0.55 -0.11
N LEU A 77 -4.09 -0.40 -0.06
CA LEU A 77 -4.53 -1.16 -1.24
C LEU A 77 -5.14 -0.25 -2.30
N SER A 78 -6.05 0.66 -1.89
CA SER A 78 -6.72 1.59 -2.81
C SER A 78 -5.73 2.60 -3.42
N THR A 79 -4.80 3.13 -2.61
CA THR A 79 -3.70 3.99 -3.04
C THR A 79 -2.87 3.33 -4.14
N VAL A 80 -2.44 2.09 -3.88
CA VAL A 80 -1.64 1.33 -4.86
C VAL A 80 -2.45 0.98 -6.10
N ALA A 81 -3.74 0.66 -5.96
CA ALA A 81 -4.61 0.40 -7.10
C ALA A 81 -4.70 1.63 -8.02
N ILE A 82 -4.94 2.83 -7.47
CA ILE A 82 -4.96 4.08 -8.24
C ILE A 82 -3.59 4.33 -8.89
N GLY A 83 -2.51 4.33 -8.11
CA GLY A 83 -1.16 4.56 -8.60
C GLY A 83 -0.73 3.57 -9.67
N ALA A 84 -1.00 2.26 -9.46
CA ALA A 84 -0.67 1.22 -10.41
C ALA A 84 -1.48 1.31 -11.70
N VAL A 85 -2.80 1.51 -11.63
CA VAL A 85 -3.66 1.60 -12.82
C VAL A 85 -3.31 2.83 -13.64
N CYS A 86 -3.35 4.02 -13.03
CA CYS A 86 -3.07 5.28 -13.73
C CYS A 86 -1.59 5.36 -14.16
N GLY A 87 -0.66 4.98 -13.30
CA GLY A 87 0.76 4.98 -13.61
C GLY A 87 1.14 3.96 -14.69
N THR A 88 0.58 2.75 -14.64
CA THR A 88 0.80 1.74 -15.69
C THR A 88 0.23 2.22 -17.02
N ALA A 89 -0.95 2.83 -17.04
CA ALA A 89 -1.53 3.39 -18.26
C ALA A 89 -0.64 4.49 -18.86
N ALA A 90 -0.21 5.46 -18.05
CA ALA A 90 0.70 6.54 -18.48
C ALA A 90 2.05 5.97 -18.96
N GLY A 91 2.67 5.06 -18.18
CA GLY A 91 3.93 4.44 -18.53
C GLY A 91 3.88 3.55 -19.77
N ALA A 92 2.75 2.85 -20.00
CA ALA A 92 2.53 2.06 -21.20
C ALA A 92 2.45 2.93 -22.46
N LEU A 93 1.72 4.05 -22.38
CA LEU A 93 1.59 5.00 -23.50
C LEU A 93 2.96 5.62 -23.82
N THR A 94 3.68 6.12 -22.81
CA THR A 94 4.98 6.77 -22.98
C THR A 94 6.04 5.79 -23.49
N GLY A 95 6.12 4.58 -22.89
CA GLY A 95 7.09 3.57 -23.27
C GLY A 95 6.87 2.99 -24.67
N TYR A 96 5.61 2.87 -25.11
CA TYR A 96 5.26 2.31 -26.41
C TYR A 96 5.35 3.34 -27.55
N PHE A 97 4.73 4.52 -27.40
CA PHE A 97 4.68 5.52 -28.47
C PHE A 97 5.97 6.34 -28.54
N GLY A 98 6.54 6.71 -27.39
CA GLY A 98 7.72 7.58 -27.34
C GLY A 98 7.41 9.01 -27.85
N GLY A 99 8.45 9.72 -28.27
CA GLY A 99 8.34 11.06 -28.89
C GLY A 99 7.55 12.06 -28.02
N VAL A 100 6.64 12.83 -28.63
CA VAL A 100 5.88 13.89 -27.97
C VAL A 100 5.00 13.32 -26.82
N VAL A 101 4.43 12.13 -26.96
CA VAL A 101 3.62 11.50 -25.92
C VAL A 101 4.47 11.23 -24.66
N ASP A 102 5.66 10.73 -24.87
CA ASP A 102 6.62 10.49 -23.80
C ASP A 102 7.05 11.81 -23.15
N GLU A 103 7.41 12.81 -23.95
CA GLU A 103 7.88 14.10 -23.45
C GLU A 103 6.82 14.78 -22.60
N VAL A 104 5.58 14.91 -23.08
CA VAL A 104 4.50 15.61 -22.36
C VAL A 104 4.13 14.86 -21.06
N LEU A 105 3.86 13.55 -21.12
CA LEU A 105 3.45 12.79 -19.94
C LEU A 105 4.57 12.67 -18.92
N MET A 106 5.83 12.54 -19.34
CA MET A 106 6.94 12.53 -18.40
C MET A 106 7.24 13.90 -17.79
N ARG A 107 7.02 15.01 -18.49
CA ARG A 107 7.08 16.36 -17.90
C ARG A 107 6.05 16.54 -16.78
N LEU A 108 4.80 16.08 -17.00
CA LEU A 108 3.78 16.10 -15.94
C LEU A 108 4.19 15.22 -14.75
N ASN A 109 4.75 14.05 -15.04
CA ASN A 109 5.23 13.12 -14.02
C ASN A 109 6.39 13.74 -13.21
N ASP A 110 7.32 14.41 -13.87
CA ASP A 110 8.45 15.08 -13.25
C ASP A 110 8.00 16.27 -12.39
N ALA A 111 6.98 17.01 -12.83
CA ALA A 111 6.37 18.08 -12.03
C ALA A 111 5.79 17.57 -10.71
N LEU A 112 5.13 16.40 -10.70
CA LEU A 112 4.64 15.77 -9.47
C LEU A 112 5.80 15.34 -8.55
N THR A 113 6.89 14.83 -9.12
CA THR A 113 8.06 14.35 -8.34
C THR A 113 9.06 15.46 -7.97
N ALA A 114 8.88 16.68 -8.48
CA ALA A 114 9.67 17.83 -8.06
C ALA A 114 9.42 18.21 -6.59
N PHE A 115 8.25 17.82 -6.05
CA PHE A 115 7.93 18.02 -4.65
C PHE A 115 8.25 16.75 -3.84
N PRO A 116 8.76 16.86 -2.61
CA PRO A 116 8.81 15.75 -1.69
C PRO A 116 7.42 15.11 -1.55
N SER A 117 7.33 13.78 -1.72
CA SER A 117 6.06 13.05 -1.81
C SER A 117 5.11 13.31 -0.63
N ILE A 118 5.65 13.37 0.59
CA ILE A 118 4.86 13.68 1.79
C ILE A 118 4.30 15.12 1.71
N LEU A 119 5.09 16.10 1.30
CA LEU A 119 4.63 17.49 1.19
C LEU A 119 3.55 17.64 0.12
N LEU A 120 3.70 16.99 -1.03
CA LEU A 120 2.67 16.97 -2.06
C LEU A 120 1.37 16.35 -1.54
N ALA A 121 1.47 15.21 -0.82
CA ALA A 121 0.30 14.57 -0.21
C ALA A 121 -0.39 15.49 0.80
N LEU A 122 0.37 16.21 1.65
CA LEU A 122 -0.16 17.17 2.62
C LEU A 122 -0.93 18.32 1.94
N VAL A 123 -0.37 18.87 0.87
CA VAL A 123 -1.04 19.93 0.08
C VAL A 123 -2.34 19.40 -0.51
N LEU A 124 -2.31 18.21 -1.12
CA LEU A 124 -3.51 17.62 -1.71
C LEU A 124 -4.59 17.35 -0.65
N ILE A 125 -4.24 16.83 0.52
CA ILE A 125 -5.20 16.60 1.62
C ILE A 125 -5.74 17.93 2.16
N SER A 126 -4.91 18.96 2.27
CA SER A 126 -5.37 20.29 2.71
C SER A 126 -6.42 20.86 1.76
N ILE A 127 -6.32 20.59 0.46
CA ILE A 127 -7.30 21.02 -0.55
C ILE A 127 -8.57 20.14 -0.51
N LEU A 128 -8.42 18.82 -0.35
CA LEU A 128 -9.52 17.86 -0.35
C LEU A 128 -10.30 17.84 0.97
N GLY A 129 -9.69 18.30 2.06
CA GLY A 129 -10.19 18.25 3.43
C GLY A 129 -9.51 17.16 4.25
N PRO A 130 -8.96 17.51 5.44
CA PRO A 130 -8.30 16.56 6.33
C PRO A 130 -9.30 15.61 7.02
N GLY A 131 -8.79 14.53 7.58
CA GLY A 131 -9.53 13.59 8.44
C GLY A 131 -10.34 12.52 7.70
N ASN A 132 -10.57 12.65 6.41
CA ASN A 132 -11.34 11.69 5.62
C ASN A 132 -10.43 10.67 4.94
N LYS A 133 -10.62 9.38 5.23
CA LYS A 133 -9.84 8.28 4.64
C LYS A 133 -9.87 8.25 3.11
N TYR A 134 -10.97 8.65 2.48
CA TYR A 134 -11.07 8.67 1.01
C TYR A 134 -10.22 9.80 0.39
N ASN A 135 -10.11 10.93 1.07
CA ASN A 135 -9.24 12.03 0.65
C ASN A 135 -7.76 11.63 0.76
N VAL A 136 -7.40 10.85 1.80
CA VAL A 136 -6.06 10.25 1.94
C VAL A 136 -5.77 9.30 0.79
N VAL A 137 -6.71 8.42 0.42
CA VAL A 137 -6.59 7.50 -0.73
C VAL A 137 -6.33 8.25 -2.03
N ILE A 138 -7.12 9.31 -2.31
CA ILE A 138 -6.98 10.10 -3.54
C ILE A 138 -5.63 10.80 -3.56
N ALA A 139 -5.26 11.50 -2.48
CA ALA A 139 -4.02 12.24 -2.40
C ALA A 139 -2.79 11.33 -2.57
N LEU A 140 -2.72 10.25 -1.80
CA LEU A 140 -1.64 9.28 -1.92
C LEU A 140 -1.66 8.56 -3.28
N GLY A 141 -2.85 8.23 -3.80
CA GLY A 141 -3.01 7.61 -5.12
C GLY A 141 -2.35 8.44 -6.22
N ILE A 142 -2.58 9.77 -6.23
CA ILE A 142 -1.94 10.70 -7.17
C ILE A 142 -0.42 10.72 -7.00
N VAL A 143 0.07 10.78 -5.76
CA VAL A 143 1.49 10.80 -5.43
C VAL A 143 2.22 9.53 -5.89
N PHE A 144 1.51 8.40 -5.95
CA PHE A 144 2.10 7.12 -6.37
C PHE A 144 2.12 6.90 -7.89
N ILE A 145 1.34 7.65 -8.68
CA ILE A 145 1.30 7.54 -10.15
C ILE A 145 2.70 7.59 -10.77
N PRO A 146 3.58 8.58 -10.43
CA PRO A 146 4.89 8.70 -11.03
C PRO A 146 5.78 7.48 -10.89
N SER A 147 5.76 6.84 -9.74
CA SER A 147 6.55 5.62 -9.47
C SER A 147 6.20 4.50 -10.43
N PHE A 148 4.91 4.19 -10.56
CA PHE A 148 4.43 3.14 -11.46
C PHE A 148 4.61 3.51 -12.93
N ALA A 149 4.42 4.79 -13.28
CA ALA A 149 4.62 5.27 -14.64
C ALA A 149 6.07 5.06 -15.12
N ARG A 150 7.06 5.38 -14.29
CA ARG A 150 8.49 5.19 -14.63
C ARG A 150 8.85 3.72 -14.80
N VAL A 151 8.42 2.85 -13.88
CA VAL A 151 8.67 1.41 -13.95
C VAL A 151 8.05 0.83 -15.22
N THR A 152 6.79 1.16 -15.49
CA THR A 152 6.08 0.66 -16.67
C THR A 152 6.67 1.20 -17.97
N ARG A 153 7.01 2.49 -18.03
CA ARG A 153 7.65 3.12 -19.19
C ARG A 153 8.92 2.37 -19.58
N THR A 154 9.79 2.12 -18.61
CA THR A 154 11.06 1.39 -18.86
C THR A 154 10.81 -0.02 -19.38
N ALA A 155 9.87 -0.75 -18.79
CA ALA A 155 9.54 -2.10 -19.21
C ALA A 155 8.91 -2.13 -20.62
N PHE A 156 8.02 -1.18 -20.94
CA PHE A 156 7.38 -1.09 -22.26
C PHE A 156 8.37 -0.66 -23.34
N ALA A 157 9.25 0.30 -23.07
CA ALA A 157 10.28 0.75 -24.00
C ALA A 157 11.25 -0.40 -24.38
N ALA A 158 11.61 -1.25 -23.40
CA ALA A 158 12.46 -2.40 -23.64
C ALA A 158 11.78 -3.47 -24.53
N LEU A 159 10.45 -3.58 -24.47
CA LEU A 159 9.71 -4.64 -25.17
C LEU A 159 9.10 -4.19 -26.52
N ARG A 160 8.98 -2.87 -26.80
CA ARG A 160 8.28 -2.37 -27.98
C ARG A 160 8.91 -2.78 -29.32
N ASP A 161 10.21 -3.06 -29.32
CA ASP A 161 10.99 -3.36 -30.54
C ASP A 161 11.45 -4.82 -30.64
N VAL A 162 10.98 -5.70 -29.73
CA VAL A 162 11.29 -7.13 -29.78
C VAL A 162 10.55 -7.84 -30.94
N ASN A 163 11.10 -8.95 -31.41
CA ASN A 163 10.65 -9.62 -32.63
C ASN A 163 9.17 -10.02 -32.61
N TYR A 164 8.64 -10.52 -31.51
CA TYR A 164 7.23 -10.92 -31.43
C TYR A 164 6.28 -9.71 -31.54
N VAL A 165 6.68 -8.53 -31.04
CA VAL A 165 5.90 -7.30 -31.20
C VAL A 165 5.96 -6.81 -32.64
N LYS A 166 7.12 -6.84 -33.27
CA LYS A 166 7.29 -6.51 -34.71
C LYS A 166 6.44 -7.44 -35.58
N SER A 167 6.49 -8.74 -35.33
CA SER A 167 5.66 -9.73 -36.06
C SER A 167 4.16 -9.47 -35.88
N ALA A 168 3.70 -9.18 -34.66
CA ALA A 168 2.30 -8.85 -34.40
C ALA A 168 1.86 -7.60 -35.18
N ARG A 169 2.75 -6.57 -35.24
CA ARG A 169 2.51 -5.34 -36.02
C ARG A 169 2.42 -5.60 -37.51
N LEU A 170 3.31 -6.43 -38.06
CA LEU A 170 3.28 -6.84 -39.46
C LEU A 170 2.03 -7.64 -39.82
N MET A 171 1.50 -8.44 -38.90
CA MET A 171 0.24 -9.16 -39.04
C MET A 171 -1.01 -8.27 -38.86
N GLY A 172 -0.87 -6.94 -38.74
CA GLY A 172 -1.98 -5.99 -38.65
C GLY A 172 -2.62 -5.86 -37.25
N ALA A 173 -1.94 -6.31 -36.18
CA ALA A 173 -2.45 -6.12 -34.84
C ALA A 173 -2.51 -4.62 -34.47
N SER A 174 -3.64 -4.18 -33.92
CA SER A 174 -3.79 -2.79 -33.45
C SER A 174 -2.87 -2.49 -32.25
N SER A 175 -2.47 -1.22 -32.10
CA SER A 175 -1.62 -0.78 -30.98
C SER A 175 -2.21 -1.15 -29.61
N GLY A 176 -3.52 -1.01 -29.41
CA GLY A 176 -4.17 -1.42 -28.16
C GLY A 176 -4.05 -2.93 -27.88
N ARG A 177 -4.17 -3.79 -28.91
CA ARG A 177 -3.97 -5.23 -28.76
C ARG A 177 -2.51 -5.56 -28.41
N ILE A 178 -1.57 -4.87 -29.03
CA ILE A 178 -0.13 -5.04 -28.74
C ILE A 178 0.18 -4.62 -27.30
N LEU A 179 -0.26 -3.43 -26.88
CA LEU A 179 -0.06 -2.92 -25.54
C LEU A 179 -0.57 -3.89 -24.47
N VAL A 180 -1.84 -4.32 -24.58
CA VAL A 180 -2.51 -5.09 -23.52
C VAL A 180 -2.12 -6.59 -23.57
N ARG A 181 -2.14 -7.22 -24.76
CA ARG A 181 -1.94 -8.67 -24.85
C ARG A 181 -0.49 -9.10 -25.02
N GLN A 182 0.34 -8.27 -25.66
CA GLN A 182 1.71 -8.65 -25.97
C GLN A 182 2.70 -8.09 -24.93
N ILE A 183 2.61 -6.80 -24.63
CA ILE A 183 3.60 -6.14 -23.76
C ILE A 183 3.20 -6.22 -22.29
N LEU A 184 1.98 -5.79 -21.91
CA LEU A 184 1.55 -5.74 -20.51
C LEU A 184 1.63 -7.13 -19.85
N HIS A 185 1.25 -8.19 -20.58
CA HIS A 185 1.35 -9.55 -20.04
C HIS A 185 2.80 -9.92 -19.70
N ASN A 186 3.77 -9.53 -20.54
CA ASN A 186 5.18 -9.82 -20.30
C ASN A 186 5.82 -8.88 -19.26
N THR A 187 5.22 -7.72 -18.97
CA THR A 187 5.70 -6.80 -17.92
C THR A 187 5.19 -7.14 -16.51
N THR A 188 4.27 -8.11 -16.37
CA THR A 188 3.74 -8.52 -15.05
C THR A 188 4.83 -8.97 -14.08
N GLN A 189 5.93 -9.55 -14.58
CA GLN A 189 7.08 -9.96 -13.76
C GLN A 189 7.79 -8.79 -13.09
N VAL A 190 7.72 -7.60 -13.68
CA VAL A 190 8.29 -6.36 -13.12
C VAL A 190 7.24 -5.62 -12.29
N LEU A 191 5.97 -5.62 -12.74
CA LEU A 191 4.89 -4.92 -12.07
C LEU A 191 4.48 -5.55 -10.73
N LEU A 192 4.44 -6.88 -10.63
CA LEU A 192 4.06 -7.54 -9.37
C LEU A 192 4.98 -7.18 -8.20
N PRO A 193 6.31 -7.26 -8.31
CA PRO A 193 7.19 -6.74 -7.25
C PRO A 193 7.02 -5.25 -7.00
N ALA A 194 6.82 -4.43 -8.04
CA ALA A 194 6.58 -3.00 -7.87
C ALA A 194 5.30 -2.71 -7.07
N ILE A 195 4.24 -3.51 -7.25
CA ILE A 195 2.99 -3.42 -6.48
C ILE A 195 3.24 -3.74 -5.00
N THR A 196 4.02 -4.77 -4.68
CA THR A 196 4.32 -5.12 -3.28
C THR A 196 5.17 -4.06 -2.58
N ILE A 197 6.15 -3.49 -3.27
CA ILE A 197 6.94 -2.35 -2.77
C ILE A 197 6.03 -1.12 -2.60
N GLY A 198 5.19 -0.84 -3.59
CA GLY A 198 4.20 0.24 -3.54
C GLY A 198 3.26 0.11 -2.35
N PHE A 199 2.77 -1.09 -2.05
CA PHE A 199 1.92 -1.34 -0.89
C PHE A 199 2.62 -1.03 0.43
N ASN A 200 3.85 -1.49 0.61
CA ASN A 200 4.64 -1.20 1.81
C ASN A 200 4.84 0.31 2.00
N ASN A 201 5.20 1.01 0.92
CA ASN A 201 5.36 2.46 0.95
C ASN A 201 4.03 3.18 1.21
N ALA A 202 2.90 2.67 0.71
CA ALA A 202 1.58 3.24 0.95
C ALA A 202 1.14 3.07 2.42
N VAL A 203 1.40 1.91 3.04
CA VAL A 203 1.18 1.70 4.48
C VAL A 203 1.99 2.69 5.31
N LEU A 204 3.29 2.86 4.98
CA LEU A 204 4.16 3.81 5.69
C LEU A 204 3.71 5.26 5.49
N ALA A 205 3.31 5.63 4.27
CA ALA A 205 2.85 6.98 3.96
C ALA A 205 1.54 7.30 4.70
N GLU A 206 0.55 6.39 4.66
CA GLU A 206 -0.70 6.53 5.42
C GLU A 206 -0.42 6.65 6.92
N ALA A 207 0.37 5.70 7.47
CA ALA A 207 0.68 5.69 8.88
C ALA A 207 1.40 6.98 9.33
N SER A 208 2.35 7.48 8.52
CA SER A 208 3.05 8.72 8.80
C SER A 208 2.13 9.94 8.81
N MET A 209 1.20 10.02 7.84
CA MET A 209 0.25 11.14 7.75
C MET A 209 -0.78 11.10 8.87
N SER A 210 -1.30 9.93 9.20
CA SER A 210 -2.24 9.73 10.31
C SER A 210 -1.55 9.98 11.66
N TYR A 211 -0.28 9.59 11.80
CA TYR A 211 0.55 9.91 12.98
C TYR A 211 0.73 11.42 13.17
N LEU A 212 0.87 12.18 12.09
CA LEU A 212 0.97 13.66 12.11
C LEU A 212 -0.40 14.35 12.30
N GLY A 213 -1.50 13.59 12.38
CA GLY A 213 -2.86 14.12 12.58
C GLY A 213 -3.49 14.72 11.32
N ILE A 214 -2.89 14.51 10.14
CA ILE A 214 -3.38 15.07 8.86
C ILE A 214 -4.05 13.98 8.02
N GLY A 215 -3.76 12.71 8.31
CA GLY A 215 -4.35 11.55 7.66
C GLY A 215 -5.76 11.23 8.16
N VAL A 216 -5.95 9.99 8.54
CA VAL A 216 -7.20 9.50 9.15
C VAL A 216 -7.30 10.00 10.60
N THR A 217 -8.45 10.56 10.96
CA THR A 217 -8.72 11.03 12.32
C THR A 217 -10.05 10.44 12.82
N PRO A 218 -10.31 10.46 14.13
CA PRO A 218 -11.58 9.98 14.68
C PRO A 218 -12.82 10.54 13.94
N PRO A 219 -13.90 9.76 13.84
CA PRO A 219 -14.12 8.47 14.51
C PRO A 219 -13.40 7.27 13.89
N ASP A 220 -12.90 7.38 12.65
CA ASP A 220 -12.17 6.28 12.02
C ASP A 220 -10.86 6.00 12.79
N ALA A 221 -10.57 4.73 13.10
CA ALA A 221 -9.29 4.31 13.64
C ALA A 221 -8.33 3.96 12.49
N SER A 222 -7.04 4.38 12.60
CA SER A 222 -5.95 3.87 11.78
C SER A 222 -4.76 3.51 12.66
N LEU A 223 -3.91 2.59 12.21
CA LEU A 223 -2.74 2.17 12.99
C LEU A 223 -1.77 3.34 13.23
N GLY A 224 -1.64 4.25 12.25
CA GLY A 224 -0.78 5.44 12.36
C GLY A 224 -1.32 6.43 13.40
N TYR A 225 -2.62 6.69 13.41
CA TYR A 225 -3.24 7.57 14.41
C TYR A 225 -3.16 6.97 15.82
N MET A 226 -3.40 5.66 15.96
CA MET A 226 -3.23 4.95 17.23
C MET A 226 -1.80 5.04 17.76
N LEU A 227 -0.80 4.96 16.88
CA LEU A 227 0.60 5.12 17.24
C LEU A 227 0.90 6.55 17.73
N SER A 228 0.25 7.57 17.15
CA SER A 228 0.32 8.96 17.64
C SER A 228 -0.28 9.12 19.04
N GLU A 229 -1.46 8.53 19.28
CA GLU A 229 -2.06 8.52 20.63
C GLU A 229 -1.13 7.82 21.66
N ALA A 230 -0.51 6.70 21.26
CA ALA A 230 0.38 5.92 22.10
C ALA A 230 1.67 6.66 22.51
N GLN A 231 2.13 7.63 21.71
CA GLN A 231 3.37 8.37 21.97
C GLN A 231 3.38 9.04 23.35
N GLY A 232 2.28 9.67 23.74
CA GLY A 232 2.13 10.31 25.04
C GLY A 232 2.07 9.34 26.23
N MET A 233 1.95 8.03 25.97
CA MET A 233 1.69 6.99 26.97
C MET A 233 2.77 5.90 26.99
N LEU A 234 3.93 6.12 26.32
CA LEU A 234 4.99 5.10 26.20
C LEU A 234 5.51 4.58 27.55
N THR A 235 5.50 5.40 28.57
CA THR A 235 5.94 5.02 29.93
C THR A 235 4.85 4.34 30.75
N SER A 236 3.59 4.66 30.51
CA SER A 236 2.44 4.14 31.28
C SER A 236 1.72 2.99 30.60
N ALA A 237 1.70 2.96 29.25
CA ALA A 237 1.01 1.94 28.46
C ALA A 237 1.82 1.56 27.19
N PRO A 238 3.05 1.00 27.32
CA PRO A 238 3.90 0.67 26.17
C PRO A 238 3.26 -0.37 25.23
N TRP A 239 2.36 -1.20 25.73
CA TRP A 239 1.61 -2.18 24.93
C TRP A 239 0.76 -1.53 23.85
N TYR A 240 0.32 -0.28 24.02
CA TYR A 240 -0.46 0.43 23.01
C TYR A 240 0.40 0.70 21.75
N ALA A 241 1.61 1.22 21.95
CA ALA A 241 2.56 1.43 20.84
C ALA A 241 3.02 0.10 20.22
N LEU A 242 3.25 -0.94 21.05
CA LEU A 242 3.63 -2.28 20.56
C LEU A 242 2.52 -2.93 19.74
N GLY A 243 1.25 -2.77 20.14
CA GLY A 243 0.11 -3.32 19.40
C GLY A 243 -0.07 -2.66 18.04
N SER A 244 -0.17 -1.32 18.00
CA SER A 244 -0.37 -0.56 16.76
C SER A 244 0.87 -0.62 15.85
N GLY A 245 2.06 -0.38 16.39
CA GLY A 245 3.32 -0.45 15.64
C GLY A 245 3.65 -1.87 15.17
N GLY A 246 3.42 -2.88 16.01
CA GLY A 246 3.57 -4.29 15.64
C GLY A 246 2.68 -4.71 14.49
N ALA A 247 1.42 -4.25 14.45
CA ALA A 247 0.51 -4.51 13.35
C ALA A 247 1.00 -3.87 12.03
N ILE A 248 1.52 -2.63 12.07
CA ILE A 248 2.14 -1.99 10.89
C ILE A 248 3.32 -2.81 10.38
N VAL A 249 4.22 -3.22 11.29
CA VAL A 249 5.40 -4.04 10.93
C VAL A 249 4.98 -5.36 10.30
N LEU A 250 4.00 -6.06 10.85
CA LEU A 250 3.51 -7.33 10.31
C LEU A 250 2.88 -7.17 8.92
N LEU A 251 2.10 -6.11 8.68
CA LEU A 251 1.54 -5.80 7.36
C LEU A 251 2.65 -5.61 6.31
N ILE A 252 3.64 -4.76 6.62
CA ILE A 252 4.75 -4.46 5.71
C ILE A 252 5.63 -5.68 5.50
N PHE A 253 5.96 -6.39 6.56
CA PHE A 253 6.86 -7.54 6.51
C PHE A 253 6.25 -8.70 5.70
N GLY A 254 4.96 -9.00 5.91
CA GLY A 254 4.26 -10.04 5.17
C GLY A 254 4.26 -9.79 3.67
N VAL A 255 3.81 -8.61 3.24
CA VAL A 255 3.77 -8.24 1.81
C VAL A 255 5.18 -8.06 1.23
N GLY A 256 6.14 -7.54 2.02
CA GLY A 256 7.54 -7.44 1.62
C GLY A 256 8.18 -8.78 1.31
N LEU A 257 7.93 -9.81 2.13
CA LEU A 257 8.39 -11.18 1.88
C LEU A 257 7.76 -11.79 0.61
N ILE A 258 6.49 -11.47 0.31
CA ILE A 258 5.87 -11.87 -0.96
C ILE A 258 6.63 -11.24 -2.13
N GLY A 259 6.91 -9.93 -2.05
CA GLY A 259 7.65 -9.20 -3.08
C GLY A 259 9.03 -9.79 -3.35
N GLU A 260 9.81 -10.03 -2.28
CA GLU A 260 11.12 -10.67 -2.37
C GLU A 260 11.03 -12.08 -2.96
N GLY A 261 10.04 -12.86 -2.53
CA GLY A 261 9.78 -14.20 -3.05
C GLY A 261 9.45 -14.21 -4.54
N LEU A 262 8.70 -13.22 -5.04
CA LEU A 262 8.39 -13.04 -6.46
C LEU A 262 9.62 -12.63 -7.27
N GLN A 263 10.44 -11.71 -6.76
CA GLN A 263 11.67 -11.26 -7.42
C GLN A 263 12.66 -12.42 -7.59
N ARG A 264 12.93 -13.18 -6.54
CA ARG A 264 13.84 -14.34 -6.59
C ARG A 264 13.33 -15.45 -7.51
N ARG A 265 12.01 -15.61 -7.62
CA ARG A 265 11.41 -16.56 -8.56
C ARG A 265 11.62 -16.16 -10.02
N ASN A 266 11.63 -14.86 -10.30
CA ASN A 266 11.77 -14.30 -11.64
C ASN A 266 13.25 -14.09 -12.02
N GLY A 267 14.12 -13.76 -11.05
CA GLY A 267 15.57 -13.54 -11.26
C GLY A 267 16.42 -14.83 -11.35
N GLY A 268 15.84 -15.99 -11.10
CA GLY A 268 16.53 -17.29 -11.25
C GLY A 268 16.58 -17.83 -12.69
N VAL A 269 16.35 -16.96 -13.68
CA VAL A 269 16.43 -17.26 -15.11
C VAL A 269 17.42 -16.29 -15.76
N SER A 270 18.63 -16.22 -15.21
CA SER A 270 19.81 -15.61 -15.84
C SER A 270 20.94 -16.61 -15.93
#